data_f01f95f39d97647ae7e144e4c06ed922
#
_entry.id   f01f95f39d97647ae7e144e4c06ed922
#
_cell.length_a   1.000
_cell.length_b   1.000
_cell.length_c   1.000
_cell.angle_alpha   90.00
_cell.angle_beta   90.00
_cell.angle_gamma   90.00
#
_symmetry.space_group_name_H-M   'P 1'
#
loop_
_entity.id
_entity.type
_entity.pdbx_description
1 polymer ?
#
loop_
_entity_poly.entity_id
_entity_poly.type
_entity_poly.pdbx_seq_one_letter_code
_entity_poly.pdbx_strand_id
1 'polypeptide(L)'
;MAKQRIAIVGGGVGGMATAIALTNQPGWQDKYEITLYQMGWRLGGKGASGRGPDGRIQEHGLHIWLGFYENAFRAMNDAFSELQGDEGVYRSIEEAFQSQNLIGVMEHIDDEWRPFVIDYPTAKGVPGDGTPKHHETVWQVMTAAMKLIGNWIDKELGVEPEPHEADVPKGHESRGGFVGWLIHGAEEAWHEAVAALDGLMKTAERGFIHAAYDIACLMPADWMHHEAHKHGILLTLLEHERDRLKARFEATGRKNDTLRRLWMIVDLMLAAFRGLIDNRRGIDKHGLGVLDDMDFQEFFERYGCDPVNCRVSHSAPVRGFYDLVFGYEDGDTTKPNFAAGVAMRSAISILMLYKQSIFMEMRAGMGDTIFAPMHKALEKRGVRFEFFHLLEDMAPGEVDGRKVVQSLRFQRQATLKSGSYQPYVSVAAL
;
A
#
# COMPACT_ATOMS: atom_id res chain seq x y z
N MET A 1 27.02 -29.78 -20.50
CA MET A 1 27.85 -29.07 -19.51
C MET A 1 27.39 -29.47 -18.11
N ALA A 2 28.29 -29.48 -17.10
CA ALA A 2 27.86 -29.71 -15.74
C ALA A 2 26.95 -28.55 -15.26
N LYS A 3 25.86 -28.86 -14.56
CA LYS A 3 24.96 -27.83 -14.02
C LYS A 3 25.68 -27.03 -12.95
N GLN A 4 25.42 -25.72 -12.92
CA GLN A 4 25.89 -24.84 -11.84
C GLN A 4 25.07 -25.13 -10.57
N ARG A 5 25.74 -25.37 -9.46
CA ARG A 5 25.11 -25.57 -8.16
C ARG A 5 24.80 -24.21 -7.51
N ILE A 6 23.55 -24.01 -7.11
CA ILE A 6 23.10 -22.83 -6.39
C ILE A 6 22.68 -23.25 -4.97
N ALA A 7 23.31 -22.66 -3.98
CA ALA A 7 22.94 -22.81 -2.57
C ALA A 7 22.16 -21.56 -2.13
N ILE A 8 20.91 -21.74 -1.72
CA ILE A 8 20.09 -20.70 -1.09
C ILE A 8 20.13 -20.96 0.41
N VAL A 9 20.65 -20.01 1.18
CA VAL A 9 20.78 -20.15 2.64
C VAL A 9 19.66 -19.40 3.33
N GLY A 10 18.78 -20.15 4.00
CA GLY A 10 17.61 -19.64 4.71
C GLY A 10 16.31 -19.78 3.93
N GLY A 11 15.36 -20.50 4.51
CA GLY A 11 14.02 -20.74 3.97
C GLY A 11 12.98 -19.68 4.40
N GLY A 12 13.41 -18.45 4.65
CA GLY A 12 12.50 -17.32 4.84
C GLY A 12 11.92 -16.81 3.51
N VAL A 13 11.10 -15.76 3.56
CA VAL A 13 10.43 -15.20 2.37
C VAL A 13 11.42 -14.89 1.23
N GLY A 14 12.57 -14.29 1.54
CA GLY A 14 13.60 -13.95 0.54
C GLY A 14 14.16 -15.19 -0.16
N GLY A 15 14.52 -16.25 0.60
CA GLY A 15 15.04 -17.49 0.03
C GLY A 15 14.01 -18.22 -0.81
N MET A 16 12.77 -18.32 -0.33
CA MET A 16 11.67 -18.95 -1.07
C MET A 16 11.32 -18.20 -2.35
N ALA A 17 11.20 -16.85 -2.28
CA ALA A 17 10.95 -16.03 -3.45
C ALA A 17 12.09 -16.10 -4.48
N THR A 18 13.35 -16.16 -4.02
CA THR A 18 14.51 -16.38 -4.89
C THR A 18 14.41 -17.71 -5.63
N ALA A 19 14.05 -18.79 -4.93
CA ALA A 19 13.88 -20.10 -5.54
C ALA A 19 12.75 -20.10 -6.59
N ILE A 20 11.60 -19.46 -6.30
CA ILE A 20 10.50 -19.30 -7.28
C ILE A 20 10.99 -18.52 -8.50
N ALA A 21 11.66 -17.37 -8.31
CA ALA A 21 12.14 -16.54 -9.41
C ALA A 21 13.17 -17.27 -10.31
N LEU A 22 14.10 -18.02 -9.72
CA LEU A 22 15.07 -18.82 -10.45
C LEU A 22 14.39 -19.93 -11.26
N THR A 23 13.42 -20.62 -10.67
CA THR A 23 12.71 -21.73 -11.30
C THR A 23 11.65 -21.31 -12.30
N ASN A 24 11.31 -20.03 -12.37
CA ASN A 24 10.49 -19.45 -13.44
C ASN A 24 11.27 -19.19 -14.74
N GLN A 25 12.61 -19.26 -14.70
CA GLN A 25 13.42 -19.04 -15.90
C GLN A 25 13.32 -20.23 -16.85
N PRO A 26 13.02 -20.05 -18.14
CA PRO A 26 12.97 -21.15 -19.11
C PRO A 26 14.28 -21.95 -19.14
N GLY A 27 14.18 -23.27 -19.08
CA GLY A 27 15.34 -24.18 -19.15
C GLY A 27 16.28 -24.10 -17.94
N TRP A 28 15.79 -23.65 -16.80
CA TRP A 28 16.60 -23.57 -15.57
C TRP A 28 17.13 -24.94 -15.12
N GLN A 29 16.32 -26.00 -15.30
CA GLN A 29 16.71 -27.38 -14.94
C GLN A 29 17.95 -27.85 -15.67
N ASP A 30 18.22 -27.37 -16.88
CA ASP A 30 19.42 -27.74 -17.66
C ASP A 30 20.66 -26.99 -17.19
N LYS A 31 20.48 -25.83 -16.53
CA LYS A 31 21.54 -24.91 -16.14
C LYS A 31 21.93 -25.04 -14.68
N TYR A 32 20.95 -25.25 -13.80
CA TYR A 32 21.11 -25.14 -12.35
C TYR A 32 20.66 -26.38 -11.61
N GLU A 33 21.32 -26.63 -10.49
CA GLU A 33 20.94 -27.53 -9.42
C GLU A 33 20.77 -26.72 -8.14
N ILE A 34 19.52 -26.54 -7.71
CA ILE A 34 19.17 -25.61 -6.62
C ILE A 34 18.95 -26.40 -5.34
N THR A 35 19.63 -26.01 -4.27
CA THR A 35 19.41 -26.54 -2.93
C THR A 35 19.17 -25.39 -1.96
N LEU A 36 18.06 -25.45 -1.22
CA LEU A 36 17.73 -24.53 -0.15
C LEU A 36 18.08 -25.15 1.20
N TYR A 37 18.97 -24.49 1.94
CA TYR A 37 19.40 -24.92 3.27
C TYR A 37 18.65 -24.14 4.34
N GLN A 38 18.02 -24.85 5.25
CA GLN A 38 17.24 -24.29 6.35
C GLN A 38 17.82 -24.75 7.69
N MET A 39 18.10 -23.81 8.57
CA MET A 39 18.67 -24.10 9.91
C MET A 39 17.69 -24.91 10.78
N GLY A 40 16.43 -24.52 10.80
CA GLY A 40 15.40 -25.12 11.65
C GLY A 40 14.56 -26.18 10.92
N TRP A 41 13.48 -26.53 11.57
CA TRP A 41 12.55 -27.57 11.16
C TRP A 41 11.42 -27.07 10.25
N ARG A 42 11.21 -25.76 10.11
CA ARG A 42 10.14 -25.15 9.31
C ARG A 42 10.67 -24.02 8.42
N LEU A 43 9.95 -23.77 7.34
CA LEU A 43 10.17 -22.63 6.44
C LEU A 43 9.40 -21.39 6.92
N GLY A 44 9.71 -20.24 6.31
CA GLY A 44 9.02 -18.99 6.56
C GLY A 44 9.84 -17.96 7.33
N GLY A 45 10.86 -18.33 8.07
CA GLY A 45 11.65 -17.40 8.88
C GLY A 45 10.76 -16.65 9.89
N LYS A 46 10.73 -15.32 9.84
CA LYS A 46 9.87 -14.50 10.71
C LYS A 46 8.37 -14.60 10.34
N GLY A 47 8.03 -15.03 9.14
CA GLY A 47 6.65 -15.31 8.71
C GLY A 47 6.19 -16.74 8.98
N ALA A 48 7.02 -17.56 9.62
CA ALA A 48 6.66 -18.94 9.90
C ALA A 48 5.54 -19.04 10.93
N SER A 49 4.53 -19.88 10.64
CA SER A 49 3.47 -20.23 11.60
C SER A 49 3.86 -21.45 12.42
N GLY A 50 3.41 -21.49 13.65
CA GLY A 50 3.41 -22.66 14.54
C GLY A 50 1.98 -23.07 14.86
N ARG A 51 1.84 -24.20 15.57
CA ARG A 51 0.56 -24.61 16.15
C ARG A 51 0.75 -25.01 17.61
N GLY A 52 -0.17 -24.55 18.46
CA GLY A 52 -0.26 -24.96 19.85
C GLY A 52 -0.74 -26.42 19.98
N PRO A 53 -0.77 -26.97 21.21
CA PRO A 53 -1.26 -28.31 21.48
C PRO A 53 -2.73 -28.53 21.08
N ASP A 54 -3.51 -27.47 21.04
CA ASP A 54 -4.92 -27.40 20.64
C ASP A 54 -5.11 -27.18 19.12
N GLY A 55 -4.02 -27.19 18.34
CA GLY A 55 -4.04 -26.90 16.90
C GLY A 55 -4.16 -25.42 16.54
N ARG A 56 -4.24 -24.51 17.53
CA ARG A 56 -4.34 -23.08 17.31
C ARG A 56 -3.11 -22.53 16.62
N ILE A 57 -3.33 -21.70 15.57
CA ILE A 57 -2.26 -21.03 14.83
C ILE A 57 -1.55 -20.03 15.75
N GLN A 58 -0.22 -20.07 15.71
CA GLN A 58 0.65 -19.15 16.45
C GLN A 58 1.64 -18.51 15.47
N GLU A 59 1.71 -17.18 15.49
CA GLU A 59 2.60 -16.38 14.64
C GLU A 59 3.33 -15.33 15.48
N HIS A 60 4.45 -14.82 14.97
CA HIS A 60 5.27 -13.85 15.70
C HIS A 60 4.60 -12.47 15.81
N GLY A 61 3.64 -12.17 14.95
CA GLY A 61 2.95 -10.90 14.91
C GLY A 61 1.94 -10.86 13.77
N LEU A 62 1.40 -9.68 13.52
CA LEU A 62 0.46 -9.44 12.45
C LEU A 62 1.16 -9.57 11.10
N HIS A 63 0.63 -10.44 10.24
CA HIS A 63 1.03 -10.57 8.85
C HIS A 63 -0.09 -10.05 7.94
N ILE A 64 0.19 -9.01 7.17
CA ILE A 64 -0.77 -8.36 6.30
C ILE A 64 -0.31 -8.47 4.85
N TRP A 65 -1.25 -8.79 3.95
CA TRP A 65 -1.07 -8.67 2.53
C TRP A 65 -1.90 -7.51 2.01
N LEU A 66 -1.28 -6.67 1.20
CA LEU A 66 -1.90 -5.46 0.66
C LEU A 66 -2.17 -5.64 -0.83
N GLY A 67 -3.33 -5.17 -1.30
CA GLY A 67 -3.78 -5.35 -2.68
C GLY A 67 -2.85 -4.77 -3.76
N PHE A 68 -1.82 -4.01 -3.38
CA PHE A 68 -0.78 -3.52 -4.29
C PHE A 68 0.49 -4.38 -4.32
N TYR A 69 0.56 -5.51 -3.61
CA TYR A 69 1.73 -6.39 -3.57
C TYR A 69 1.88 -7.25 -4.83
N GLU A 70 1.90 -6.61 -6.01
CA GLU A 70 1.91 -7.27 -7.33
C GLU A 70 2.93 -8.39 -7.45
N ASN A 71 4.18 -8.16 -7.04
CA ASN A 71 5.23 -9.16 -7.18
C ASN A 71 5.05 -10.34 -6.22
N ALA A 72 4.54 -10.09 -5.02
CA ALA A 72 4.27 -11.14 -4.05
C ALA A 72 3.12 -12.04 -4.52
N PHE A 73 2.01 -11.45 -4.96
CA PHE A 73 0.89 -12.20 -5.52
C PHE A 73 1.26 -12.93 -6.81
N ARG A 74 2.11 -12.34 -7.67
CA ARG A 74 2.63 -13.05 -8.85
C ARG A 74 3.42 -14.28 -8.47
N ALA A 75 4.33 -14.17 -7.50
CA ALA A 75 5.09 -15.34 -7.00
C ALA A 75 4.18 -16.42 -6.41
N MET A 76 3.07 -16.02 -5.76
CA MET A 76 2.07 -16.98 -5.29
C MET A 76 1.28 -17.62 -6.43
N ASN A 77 0.86 -16.84 -7.43
CA ASN A 77 0.20 -17.40 -8.63
C ASN A 77 1.10 -18.40 -9.35
N ASP A 78 2.40 -18.13 -9.45
CA ASP A 78 3.38 -19.05 -10.02
C ASP A 78 3.47 -20.35 -9.21
N ALA A 79 3.44 -20.26 -7.88
CA ALA A 79 3.41 -21.44 -7.01
C ALA A 79 2.09 -22.21 -7.11
N PHE A 80 0.96 -21.51 -7.06
CA PHE A 80 -0.37 -22.12 -7.15
C PHE A 80 -0.62 -22.82 -8.48
N SER A 81 -0.07 -22.32 -9.58
CA SER A 81 -0.20 -22.94 -10.90
C SER A 81 0.36 -24.37 -10.94
N GLU A 82 1.39 -24.65 -10.15
CA GLU A 82 1.98 -26.00 -10.02
C GLU A 82 1.12 -26.97 -9.19
N LEU A 83 0.19 -26.44 -8.40
CA LEU A 83 -0.56 -27.19 -7.39
C LEU A 83 -1.98 -27.57 -7.83
N GLN A 84 -2.32 -27.32 -9.10
CA GLN A 84 -3.64 -27.67 -9.63
C GLN A 84 -3.86 -29.20 -9.52
N GLY A 85 -4.96 -29.59 -8.84
CA GLY A 85 -5.26 -30.99 -8.55
C GLY A 85 -4.63 -31.56 -7.27
N ASP A 86 -3.77 -30.81 -6.56
CA ASP A 86 -3.23 -31.25 -5.27
C ASP A 86 -4.24 -31.03 -4.14
N GLU A 87 -4.27 -31.94 -3.17
CA GLU A 87 -5.09 -31.83 -1.97
C GLU A 87 -4.27 -31.35 -0.76
N GLY A 88 -4.96 -30.73 0.21
CA GLY A 88 -4.38 -30.31 1.48
C GLY A 88 -3.47 -29.08 1.40
N VAL A 89 -3.56 -28.29 0.31
CA VAL A 89 -2.89 -26.98 0.16
C VAL A 89 -3.80 -26.01 -0.57
N TYR A 90 -3.58 -24.72 -0.38
CA TYR A 90 -4.22 -23.68 -1.20
C TYR A 90 -3.65 -23.69 -2.63
N ARG A 91 -4.50 -23.46 -3.63
CA ARG A 91 -4.18 -23.58 -5.05
C ARG A 91 -4.50 -22.31 -5.87
N SER A 92 -5.10 -21.30 -5.22
CA SER A 92 -5.39 -20.02 -5.86
C SER A 92 -5.43 -18.89 -4.84
N ILE A 93 -5.38 -17.66 -5.33
CA ILE A 93 -5.53 -16.45 -4.49
C ILE A 93 -6.89 -16.46 -3.79
N GLU A 94 -7.96 -16.84 -4.48
CA GLU A 94 -9.33 -16.86 -3.95
C GLU A 94 -9.51 -17.90 -2.84
N GLU A 95 -8.79 -19.03 -2.93
CA GLU A 95 -8.78 -20.04 -1.86
C GLU A 95 -7.98 -19.56 -0.63
N ALA A 96 -6.86 -18.87 -0.85
CA ALA A 96 -5.91 -18.50 0.19
C ALA A 96 -6.24 -17.18 0.90
N PHE A 97 -6.94 -16.26 0.21
CA PHE A 97 -7.18 -14.92 0.70
C PHE A 97 -8.65 -14.52 0.65
N GLN A 98 -8.99 -13.56 1.49
CA GLN A 98 -10.29 -12.90 1.55
C GLN A 98 -10.08 -11.39 1.44
N SER A 99 -10.90 -10.73 0.62
CA SER A 99 -10.92 -9.27 0.49
C SER A 99 -11.40 -8.57 1.75
N GLN A 100 -10.69 -7.52 2.18
CA GLN A 100 -11.09 -6.69 3.31
C GLN A 100 -10.90 -5.21 2.97
N ASN A 101 -12.00 -4.48 2.90
CA ASN A 101 -12.04 -3.05 2.57
C ASN A 101 -12.45 -2.17 3.76
N LEU A 102 -13.06 -2.76 4.80
CA LEU A 102 -13.46 -2.03 5.99
C LEU A 102 -12.28 -1.92 6.95
N ILE A 103 -11.83 -0.69 7.22
CA ILE A 103 -10.71 -0.42 8.11
C ILE A 103 -11.20 0.44 9.27
N GLY A 104 -10.91 0.03 10.49
CA GLY A 104 -11.19 0.78 11.69
C GLY A 104 -9.92 1.11 12.46
N VAL A 105 -9.76 2.37 12.83
CA VAL A 105 -8.73 2.84 13.77
C VAL A 105 -9.44 3.42 14.98
N MET A 106 -9.02 3.04 16.17
CA MET A 106 -9.61 3.59 17.39
C MET A 106 -8.98 4.93 17.73
N GLU A 107 -9.79 5.91 18.09
CA GLU A 107 -9.36 7.22 18.56
C GLU A 107 -10.00 7.55 19.92
N HIS A 108 -9.25 8.26 20.75
CA HIS A 108 -9.72 8.69 22.06
C HIS A 108 -10.12 10.17 22.01
N ILE A 109 -11.42 10.46 22.16
CA ILE A 109 -11.99 11.80 22.08
C ILE A 109 -12.97 11.99 23.23
N ASP A 110 -12.86 13.12 23.94
CA ASP A 110 -13.75 13.47 25.05
C ASP A 110 -13.87 12.33 26.09
N ASP A 111 -12.73 11.72 26.45
CA ASP A 111 -12.62 10.56 27.36
C ASP A 111 -13.33 9.28 26.89
N GLU A 112 -13.69 9.19 25.64
CA GLU A 112 -14.30 8.01 25.01
C GLU A 112 -13.47 7.45 23.86
N TRP A 113 -13.42 6.11 23.75
CA TRP A 113 -12.86 5.45 22.59
C TRP A 113 -13.92 5.34 21.49
N ARG A 114 -13.63 5.93 20.32
CA ARG A 114 -14.52 5.92 19.17
C ARG A 114 -13.83 5.33 17.94
N PRO A 115 -14.54 4.53 17.13
CA PRO A 115 -13.96 4.00 15.90
C PRO A 115 -13.94 5.05 14.78
N PHE A 116 -12.78 5.25 14.17
CA PHE A 116 -12.64 5.94 12.89
C PHE A 116 -12.67 4.90 11.79
N VAL A 117 -13.82 4.70 11.17
CA VAL A 117 -14.06 3.64 10.18
C VAL A 117 -14.07 4.23 8.78
N ILE A 118 -13.35 3.58 7.87
CA ILE A 118 -13.33 3.90 6.44
C ILE A 118 -13.67 2.60 5.68
N ASP A 119 -14.66 2.69 4.80
CA ASP A 119 -15.05 1.61 3.88
C ASP A 119 -14.51 1.98 2.48
N TYR A 120 -13.44 1.30 2.07
CA TYR A 120 -12.79 1.54 0.79
C TYR A 120 -13.54 0.87 -0.36
N PRO A 121 -13.63 1.50 -1.54
CA PRO A 121 -14.26 0.87 -2.70
C PRO A 121 -13.46 -0.32 -3.20
N THR A 122 -14.15 -1.35 -3.70
CA THR A 122 -13.50 -2.44 -4.43
C THR A 122 -12.88 -1.90 -5.70
N ALA A 123 -11.57 -2.14 -5.89
CA ALA A 123 -10.83 -1.70 -7.06
C ALA A 123 -10.84 -2.76 -8.17
N LYS A 124 -10.75 -2.31 -9.43
CA LYS A 124 -10.64 -3.21 -10.59
C LYS A 124 -9.29 -3.94 -10.59
N GLY A 125 -9.28 -5.17 -11.13
CA GLY A 125 -8.09 -6.02 -11.27
C GLY A 125 -7.92 -7.00 -10.11
N VAL A 126 -7.05 -7.97 -10.32
CA VAL A 126 -6.67 -8.97 -9.31
C VAL A 126 -5.18 -8.77 -8.98
N PRO A 127 -4.78 -8.74 -7.70
CA PRO A 127 -3.37 -8.62 -7.36
C PRO A 127 -2.53 -9.73 -8.01
N GLY A 128 -1.40 -9.38 -8.63
CA GLY A 128 -0.53 -10.34 -9.32
C GLY A 128 -0.95 -10.74 -10.73
N ASP A 129 -1.95 -10.08 -11.35
CA ASP A 129 -2.39 -10.33 -12.72
C ASP A 129 -1.39 -9.84 -13.80
N GLY A 130 -0.30 -9.21 -13.39
CA GLY A 130 0.75 -8.70 -14.28
C GLY A 130 0.49 -7.33 -14.86
N THR A 131 -0.65 -6.72 -14.57
CA THR A 131 -0.97 -5.35 -14.98
C THR A 131 -0.67 -4.37 -13.85
N PRO A 132 0.50 -3.71 -13.84
CA PRO A 132 0.82 -2.78 -12.77
C PRO A 132 -0.12 -1.57 -12.82
N LYS A 133 -0.66 -1.17 -11.67
CA LYS A 133 -1.23 0.15 -11.50
C LYS A 133 -0.10 1.12 -11.19
N HIS A 134 0.12 2.07 -12.06
CA HIS A 134 1.07 3.15 -11.83
C HIS A 134 0.34 4.48 -11.87
N HIS A 135 0.67 5.35 -10.92
CA HIS A 135 0.52 6.76 -11.10
C HIS A 135 1.88 7.31 -11.54
N GLU A 136 1.97 7.74 -12.77
CA GLU A 136 3.24 8.20 -13.36
C GLU A 136 3.68 9.54 -12.78
N THR A 137 2.72 10.33 -12.27
CA THR A 137 2.97 11.69 -11.77
C THR A 137 2.26 11.95 -10.45
N VAL A 138 2.83 12.87 -9.65
CA VAL A 138 2.18 13.41 -8.44
C VAL A 138 0.78 13.95 -8.75
N TRP A 139 0.61 14.54 -9.94
CA TRP A 139 -0.68 15.07 -10.40
C TRP A 139 -1.76 13.98 -10.52
N GLN A 140 -1.44 12.85 -11.11
CA GLN A 140 -2.39 11.72 -11.21
C GLN A 140 -2.79 11.19 -9.83
N VAL A 141 -1.85 11.17 -8.88
CA VAL A 141 -2.14 10.81 -7.48
C VAL A 141 -3.11 11.80 -6.86
N MET A 142 -2.88 13.11 -7.01
CA MET A 142 -3.75 14.16 -6.48
C MET A 142 -5.16 14.06 -7.07
N THR A 143 -5.27 13.87 -8.37
CA THR A 143 -6.56 13.72 -9.08
C THR A 143 -7.31 12.48 -8.61
N ALA A 144 -6.63 11.34 -8.48
CA ALA A 144 -7.22 10.11 -7.97
C ALA A 144 -7.69 10.24 -6.51
N ALA A 145 -6.93 10.94 -5.66
CA ALA A 145 -7.30 11.21 -4.27
C ALA A 145 -8.54 12.10 -4.17
N MET A 146 -8.64 13.16 -4.96
CA MET A 146 -9.84 14.02 -5.01
C MET A 146 -11.08 13.22 -5.40
N LYS A 147 -10.98 12.36 -6.41
CA LYS A 147 -12.08 11.49 -6.83
C LYS A 147 -12.51 10.52 -5.73
N LEU A 148 -11.54 9.86 -5.09
CA LEU A 148 -11.83 8.89 -4.02
C LEU A 148 -12.54 9.56 -2.85
N ILE A 149 -12.01 10.69 -2.38
CA ILE A 149 -12.55 11.41 -1.22
C ILE A 149 -13.88 12.08 -1.56
N GLY A 150 -14.03 12.64 -2.78
CA GLY A 150 -15.29 13.21 -3.25
C GLY A 150 -16.41 12.16 -3.25
N ASN A 151 -16.18 10.99 -3.82
CA ASN A 151 -17.15 9.90 -3.81
C ASN A 151 -17.49 9.42 -2.39
N TRP A 152 -16.51 9.44 -1.49
CA TRP A 152 -16.76 9.10 -0.10
C TRP A 152 -17.63 10.15 0.61
N ILE A 153 -17.37 11.44 0.37
CA ILE A 153 -18.19 12.54 0.90
C ILE A 153 -19.64 12.40 0.41
N ASP A 154 -19.85 12.14 -0.88
CA ASP A 154 -21.18 11.93 -1.45
C ASP A 154 -21.91 10.77 -0.76
N LYS A 155 -21.25 9.61 -0.63
CA LYS A 155 -21.79 8.44 0.05
C LYS A 155 -22.23 8.74 1.49
N GLU A 156 -21.36 9.38 2.26
CA GLU A 156 -21.60 9.69 3.68
C GLU A 156 -22.66 10.79 3.90
N LEU A 157 -22.79 11.71 2.95
CA LEU A 157 -23.79 12.78 3.01
C LEU A 157 -25.12 12.41 2.34
N GLY A 158 -25.21 11.19 1.76
CA GLY A 158 -26.42 10.71 1.09
C GLY A 158 -26.73 11.42 -0.23
N VAL A 159 -25.70 11.96 -0.89
CA VAL A 159 -25.80 12.52 -2.24
C VAL A 159 -25.67 11.36 -3.23
N GLU A 160 -26.66 11.16 -4.11
CA GLU A 160 -26.54 10.14 -5.16
C GLU A 160 -25.37 10.49 -6.09
N PRO A 161 -24.38 9.59 -6.24
CA PRO A 161 -23.31 9.83 -7.18
C PRO A 161 -23.90 9.83 -8.60
N GLU A 162 -23.71 10.93 -9.34
CA GLU A 162 -23.97 10.84 -10.79
C GLU A 162 -23.02 9.77 -11.37
N PRO A 163 -23.52 8.92 -12.29
CA PRO A 163 -22.68 7.95 -12.95
C PRO A 163 -21.55 8.70 -13.70
N HIS A 164 -20.38 8.77 -13.09
CA HIS A 164 -19.19 9.20 -13.80
C HIS A 164 -18.83 8.10 -14.79
N GLU A 165 -19.13 8.33 -16.07
CA GLU A 165 -18.54 7.53 -17.14
C GLU A 165 -17.02 7.59 -16.92
N ALA A 166 -16.45 6.43 -16.66
CA ALA A 166 -15.03 6.24 -16.34
C ALA A 166 -14.18 6.24 -17.62
N ASP A 167 -14.43 7.18 -18.53
CA ASP A 167 -13.61 7.41 -19.70
C ASP A 167 -13.32 8.90 -19.85
N VAL A 168 -12.05 9.21 -20.07
CA VAL A 168 -11.51 10.51 -20.42
C VAL A 168 -12.51 11.29 -21.27
N PRO A 169 -12.96 12.52 -20.87
CA PRO A 169 -13.98 13.23 -21.59
C PRO A 169 -13.50 13.56 -23.00
N LYS A 170 -14.01 12.87 -23.99
CA LYS A 170 -14.02 13.37 -25.37
C LYS A 170 -15.02 14.54 -25.41
N GLY A 171 -14.51 15.76 -25.43
CA GLY A 171 -15.20 16.96 -25.90
C GLY A 171 -16.53 17.29 -25.23
N HIS A 172 -16.51 17.96 -24.08
CA HIS A 172 -17.66 18.70 -23.59
C HIS A 172 -17.52 20.19 -23.93
N GLU A 173 -18.09 20.61 -25.06
CA GLU A 173 -18.06 22.00 -25.54
C GLU A 173 -18.84 22.99 -24.66
N SER A 174 -19.74 22.57 -23.77
CA SER A 174 -20.58 23.49 -22.98
C SER A 174 -20.08 23.74 -21.54
N ARG A 175 -19.34 22.80 -20.93
CA ARG A 175 -18.66 23.02 -19.65
C ARG A 175 -17.24 23.60 -19.83
N GLY A 176 -16.61 23.35 -20.99
CA GLY A 176 -15.28 23.84 -21.32
C GLY A 176 -15.14 25.36 -21.39
N GLY A 177 -16.23 26.09 -21.67
CA GLY A 177 -16.19 27.55 -21.75
C GLY A 177 -15.86 28.25 -20.44
N PHE A 178 -16.53 27.89 -19.33
CA PHE A 178 -16.31 28.53 -18.02
C PHE A 178 -15.01 28.01 -17.37
N VAL A 179 -14.76 26.72 -17.41
CA VAL A 179 -13.54 26.13 -16.84
C VAL A 179 -12.32 26.51 -17.71
N GLY A 180 -12.46 26.55 -19.03
CA GLY A 180 -11.43 27.06 -19.93
C GLY A 180 -11.12 28.55 -19.68
N TRP A 181 -12.13 29.37 -19.40
CA TRP A 181 -11.94 30.75 -19.01
C TRP A 181 -11.24 30.89 -17.65
N LEU A 182 -11.60 30.03 -16.66
CA LEU A 182 -10.91 29.93 -15.37
C LEU A 182 -9.43 29.57 -15.50
N ILE A 183 -9.10 28.65 -16.41
CA ILE A 183 -7.72 28.18 -16.62
C ILE A 183 -6.87 29.19 -17.39
N HIS A 184 -7.47 29.95 -18.31
CA HIS A 184 -6.77 30.86 -19.21
C HIS A 184 -6.99 32.35 -18.90
N GLY A 185 -7.81 32.66 -17.88
CA GLY A 185 -8.09 34.06 -17.47
C GLY A 185 -6.91 34.71 -16.77
N ALA A 186 -6.84 36.04 -16.85
CA ALA A 186 -5.84 36.84 -16.16
C ALA A 186 -6.04 36.80 -14.64
N GLU A 187 -4.97 37.00 -13.88
CA GLU A 187 -4.91 36.93 -12.41
C GLU A 187 -5.97 37.76 -11.69
N GLU A 188 -6.36 38.92 -12.28
CA GLU A 188 -7.38 39.82 -11.73
C GLU A 188 -8.82 39.28 -11.82
N ALA A 189 -9.13 38.48 -12.84
CA ALA A 189 -10.44 37.81 -12.97
C ALA A 189 -10.60 36.59 -12.05
N TRP A 190 -9.54 36.16 -11.43
CA TRP A 190 -9.48 34.97 -10.61
C TRP A 190 -10.31 35.07 -9.33
N HIS A 191 -10.17 36.19 -8.57
CA HIS A 191 -10.93 36.38 -7.34
C HIS A 191 -12.44 36.53 -7.60
N GLU A 192 -12.83 37.11 -8.74
CA GLU A 192 -14.23 37.18 -9.17
C GLU A 192 -14.75 35.80 -9.59
N ALA A 193 -13.92 34.95 -10.23
CA ALA A 193 -14.28 33.62 -10.63
C ALA A 193 -14.46 32.65 -9.44
N VAL A 194 -13.59 32.76 -8.42
CA VAL A 194 -13.73 32.01 -7.16
C VAL A 194 -14.98 32.45 -6.40
N ALA A 195 -15.26 33.77 -6.34
CA ALA A 195 -16.47 34.28 -5.71
C ALA A 195 -17.75 33.86 -6.46
N ALA A 196 -17.70 33.81 -7.81
CA ALA A 196 -18.81 33.27 -8.61
C ALA A 196 -19.01 31.77 -8.44
N LEU A 197 -17.92 31.00 -8.35
CA LEU A 197 -17.95 29.59 -7.99
C LEU A 197 -18.52 29.39 -6.59
N ASP A 198 -18.10 30.14 -5.60
CA ASP A 198 -18.62 30.10 -4.23
C ASP A 198 -20.14 30.40 -4.20
N GLY A 199 -20.60 31.34 -5.01
CA GLY A 199 -22.02 31.65 -5.18
C GLY A 199 -22.83 30.51 -5.83
N LEU A 200 -22.28 29.90 -6.89
CA LEU A 200 -22.88 28.77 -7.61
C LEU A 200 -22.90 27.50 -6.74
N MET A 201 -21.85 27.27 -5.95
CA MET A 201 -21.69 26.05 -5.16
C MET A 201 -22.41 26.11 -3.80
N LYS A 202 -22.73 27.30 -3.28
CA LYS A 202 -23.64 27.48 -2.13
C LYS A 202 -25.07 27.03 -2.44
N THR A 203 -25.45 27.03 -3.73
CA THR A 203 -26.74 26.56 -4.21
C THR A 203 -26.70 25.15 -4.79
N ALA A 204 -25.53 24.59 -5.00
CA ALA A 204 -25.35 23.24 -5.53
C ALA A 204 -25.17 22.22 -4.39
N GLU A 205 -25.83 21.07 -4.48
CA GLU A 205 -25.68 19.95 -3.56
C GLU A 205 -24.29 19.32 -3.63
N ARG A 206 -23.55 19.55 -4.73
CA ARG A 206 -22.17 19.07 -4.97
C ARG A 206 -21.13 19.90 -4.23
N GLY A 207 -20.19 19.22 -3.58
CA GLY A 207 -19.09 19.86 -2.85
C GLY A 207 -18.00 20.45 -3.76
N PHE A 208 -17.20 21.36 -3.20
CA PHE A 208 -16.06 21.99 -3.88
C PHE A 208 -14.99 21.01 -4.37
N ILE A 209 -14.91 19.81 -3.75
CA ILE A 209 -13.95 18.77 -4.14
C ILE A 209 -14.23 18.23 -5.55
N HIS A 210 -15.50 18.16 -5.97
CA HIS A 210 -15.85 17.74 -7.32
C HIS A 210 -15.47 18.81 -8.36
N ALA A 211 -15.65 20.08 -8.03
CA ALA A 211 -15.17 21.16 -8.88
C ALA A 211 -13.64 21.16 -9.01
N ALA A 212 -12.93 20.91 -7.91
CA ALA A 212 -11.48 20.76 -7.93
C ALA A 212 -11.04 19.56 -8.79
N TYR A 213 -11.74 18.43 -8.68
CA TYR A 213 -11.50 17.25 -9.52
C TYR A 213 -11.75 17.53 -11.01
N ASP A 214 -12.88 18.13 -11.36
CA ASP A 214 -13.22 18.49 -12.75
C ASP A 214 -12.17 19.41 -13.37
N ILE A 215 -11.72 20.43 -12.62
CA ILE A 215 -10.63 21.32 -13.03
C ILE A 215 -9.34 20.53 -13.23
N ALA A 216 -9.00 19.66 -12.28
CA ALA A 216 -7.81 18.83 -12.35
C ALA A 216 -7.78 17.92 -13.59
N CYS A 217 -8.92 17.33 -13.96
CA CYS A 217 -9.03 16.49 -15.16
C CYS A 217 -8.83 17.23 -16.49
N LEU A 218 -9.04 18.55 -16.49
CA LEU A 218 -8.86 19.40 -17.69
C LEU A 218 -7.43 19.92 -17.84
N MET A 219 -6.59 19.74 -16.85
CA MET A 219 -5.20 20.19 -16.86
C MET A 219 -4.27 19.14 -17.48
N PRO A 220 -3.28 19.55 -18.30
CA PRO A 220 -2.26 18.66 -18.81
C PRO A 220 -1.43 18.05 -17.66
N ALA A 221 -0.95 16.81 -17.82
CA ALA A 221 -0.17 16.12 -16.79
C ALA A 221 1.12 16.84 -16.37
N ASP A 222 1.65 17.70 -17.25
CA ASP A 222 2.87 18.47 -17.06
C ASP A 222 2.64 19.92 -16.53
N TRP A 223 1.38 20.30 -16.27
CA TRP A 223 1.05 21.66 -15.84
C TRP A 223 1.71 22.08 -14.52
N MET A 224 2.07 21.12 -13.66
CA MET A 224 2.80 21.41 -12.43
C MET A 224 4.13 22.13 -12.65
N HIS A 225 4.67 22.08 -13.89
CA HIS A 225 5.90 22.78 -14.27
C HIS A 225 5.69 24.23 -14.68
N HIS A 226 4.47 24.64 -15.02
CA HIS A 226 4.29 25.86 -15.80
C HIS A 226 3.81 27.10 -15.04
N GLU A 227 2.99 27.01 -13.97
CA GLU A 227 2.48 28.25 -13.36
C GLU A 227 2.04 28.08 -11.89
N ALA A 228 2.68 28.83 -10.99
CA ALA A 228 2.41 28.77 -9.54
C ALA A 228 0.97 29.20 -9.15
N HIS A 229 0.32 30.08 -9.94
CA HIS A 229 -1.01 30.58 -9.62
C HIS A 229 -2.14 29.57 -9.87
N LYS A 230 -1.96 28.61 -10.78
CA LYS A 230 -2.97 27.58 -11.05
C LYS A 230 -3.09 26.54 -9.93
N HIS A 231 -2.00 26.33 -9.16
CA HIS A 231 -2.06 25.50 -7.95
C HIS A 231 -2.95 26.15 -6.88
N GLY A 232 -2.94 27.48 -6.81
CA GLY A 232 -3.77 28.25 -5.90
C GLY A 232 -5.26 27.93 -6.05
N ILE A 233 -5.74 27.73 -7.28
CA ILE A 233 -7.16 27.41 -7.58
C ILE A 233 -7.61 26.14 -6.85
N LEU A 234 -6.89 25.06 -7.07
CA LEU A 234 -7.23 23.78 -6.48
C LEU A 234 -7.16 23.82 -4.96
N LEU A 235 -6.08 24.40 -4.44
CA LEU A 235 -5.93 24.56 -3.00
C LEU A 235 -7.06 25.39 -2.40
N THR A 236 -7.45 26.48 -3.04
CA THR A 236 -8.56 27.33 -2.59
C THR A 236 -9.89 26.56 -2.59
N LEU A 237 -10.19 25.79 -3.63
CA LEU A 237 -11.42 24.97 -3.66
C LEU A 237 -11.42 23.92 -2.55
N LEU A 238 -10.30 23.27 -2.30
CA LEU A 238 -10.16 22.29 -1.23
C LEU A 238 -10.23 22.94 0.16
N GLU A 239 -9.71 24.16 0.30
CA GLU A 239 -9.88 24.99 1.52
C GLU A 239 -11.35 25.31 1.78
N HIS A 240 -12.10 25.70 0.77
CA HIS A 240 -13.53 25.97 0.89
C HIS A 240 -14.31 24.69 1.26
N GLU A 241 -13.97 23.54 0.68
CA GLU A 241 -14.58 22.26 1.06
C GLU A 241 -14.30 21.91 2.52
N ARG A 242 -13.06 22.02 2.96
CA ARG A 242 -12.67 21.83 4.36
C ARG A 242 -13.47 22.74 5.29
N ASP A 243 -13.53 24.04 4.97
CA ASP A 243 -14.20 25.02 5.81
C ASP A 243 -15.73 24.83 5.83
N ARG A 244 -16.30 24.41 4.72
CA ARG A 244 -17.71 24.01 4.63
C ARG A 244 -18.03 22.82 5.53
N LEU A 245 -17.22 21.78 5.49
CA LEU A 245 -17.39 20.59 6.33
C LEU A 245 -17.18 20.92 7.81
N LYS A 246 -16.19 21.76 8.13
CA LYS A 246 -15.94 22.26 9.49
C LYS A 246 -17.15 23.03 10.03
N ALA A 247 -17.67 24.00 9.27
CA ALA A 247 -18.83 24.78 9.67
C ALA A 247 -20.07 23.90 9.89
N ARG A 248 -20.31 22.92 9.04
CA ARG A 248 -21.40 21.94 9.23
C ARG A 248 -21.21 21.10 10.49
N PHE A 249 -19.99 20.64 10.77
CA PHE A 249 -19.67 19.91 11.99
C PHE A 249 -19.90 20.78 13.24
N GLU A 250 -19.44 22.03 13.25
CA GLU A 250 -19.63 22.97 14.35
C GLU A 250 -21.12 23.28 14.58
N ALA A 251 -21.92 23.42 13.50
CA ALA A 251 -23.37 23.63 13.58
C ALA A 251 -24.11 22.45 14.26
N THR A 252 -23.54 21.24 14.26
CA THR A 252 -24.10 20.10 15.00
C THR A 252 -23.70 20.06 16.48
N GLY A 253 -23.07 21.11 16.99
CA GLY A 253 -22.52 21.17 18.36
C GLY A 253 -21.37 20.20 18.54
N ARG A 254 -20.63 19.90 17.47
CA ARG A 254 -19.46 18.97 17.40
C ARG A 254 -19.81 17.52 17.75
N LYS A 255 -21.06 17.10 17.53
CA LYS A 255 -21.57 15.76 17.89
C LYS A 255 -21.65 14.79 16.69
N ASN A 256 -21.44 15.28 15.46
CA ASN A 256 -21.53 14.46 14.27
C ASN A 256 -20.16 13.93 13.86
N ASP A 257 -19.87 12.68 14.22
CA ASP A 257 -18.59 12.02 13.93
C ASP A 257 -18.34 11.85 12.43
N THR A 258 -19.36 11.68 11.60
CA THR A 258 -19.22 11.59 10.15
C THR A 258 -18.67 12.91 9.58
N LEU A 259 -19.29 14.05 9.93
CA LEU A 259 -18.80 15.36 9.47
C LEU A 259 -17.40 15.65 9.97
N ARG A 260 -17.07 15.26 11.21
CA ARG A 260 -15.74 15.38 11.77
C ARG A 260 -14.70 14.61 10.98
N ARG A 261 -15.00 13.35 10.66
CA ARG A 261 -14.10 12.47 9.87
C ARG A 261 -13.90 12.99 8.45
N LEU A 262 -14.97 13.40 7.78
CA LEU A 262 -14.89 14.00 6.45
C LEU A 262 -14.02 15.25 6.45
N TRP A 263 -14.25 16.17 7.38
CA TRP A 263 -13.42 17.35 7.53
C TRP A 263 -11.95 17.00 7.74
N MET A 264 -11.63 16.08 8.65
CA MET A 264 -10.25 15.65 8.91
C MET A 264 -9.56 15.07 7.67
N ILE A 265 -10.24 14.25 6.90
CA ILE A 265 -9.67 13.65 5.68
C ILE A 265 -9.42 14.70 4.60
N VAL A 266 -10.32 15.68 4.42
CA VAL A 266 -10.10 16.78 3.47
C VAL A 266 -8.93 17.64 3.91
N ASP A 267 -8.77 17.90 5.22
CA ASP A 267 -7.64 18.66 5.74
C ASP A 267 -6.30 17.91 5.58
N LEU A 268 -6.29 16.60 5.81
CA LEU A 268 -5.12 15.72 5.53
C LEU A 268 -4.74 15.77 4.04
N MET A 269 -5.72 15.65 3.15
CA MET A 269 -5.50 15.72 1.70
C MET A 269 -4.94 17.08 1.30
N LEU A 270 -5.51 18.16 1.82
CA LEU A 270 -5.06 19.52 1.55
C LEU A 270 -3.62 19.76 2.02
N ALA A 271 -3.27 19.31 3.23
CA ALA A 271 -1.92 19.39 3.75
C ALA A 271 -0.93 18.57 2.89
N ALA A 272 -1.31 17.35 2.50
CA ALA A 272 -0.51 16.53 1.60
C ALA A 272 -0.27 17.23 0.25
N PHE A 273 -1.29 17.81 -0.36
CA PHE A 273 -1.18 18.51 -1.64
C PHE A 273 -0.30 19.74 -1.54
N ARG A 274 -0.46 20.56 -0.48
CA ARG A 274 0.43 21.71 -0.23
C ARG A 274 1.88 21.28 -0.16
N GLY A 275 2.17 20.25 0.64
CA GLY A 275 3.54 19.75 0.79
C GLY A 275 4.11 19.18 -0.51
N LEU A 276 3.32 18.43 -1.29
CA LEU A 276 3.74 17.91 -2.58
C LEU A 276 4.01 19.01 -3.61
N ILE A 277 3.13 20.03 -3.67
CA ILE A 277 3.29 21.18 -4.58
C ILE A 277 4.50 22.03 -4.20
N ASP A 278 4.70 22.29 -2.92
CA ASP A 278 5.83 23.09 -2.44
C ASP A 278 7.18 22.44 -2.75
N ASN A 279 7.25 21.11 -2.61
CA ASN A 279 8.45 20.33 -2.87
C ASN A 279 8.55 19.78 -4.31
N ARG A 280 7.63 20.14 -5.22
CA ARG A 280 7.52 19.53 -6.56
C ARG A 280 8.82 19.46 -7.35
N ARG A 281 9.65 20.52 -7.34
CA ARG A 281 10.93 20.57 -8.09
C ARG A 281 11.91 19.50 -7.62
N GLY A 282 11.94 19.25 -6.32
CA GLY A 282 12.75 18.18 -5.73
C GLY A 282 12.18 16.82 -6.06
N ILE A 283 10.87 16.66 -5.94
CA ILE A 283 10.15 15.41 -6.19
C ILE A 283 10.31 14.98 -7.65
N ASP A 284 10.16 15.91 -8.60
CA ASP A 284 10.36 15.63 -10.03
C ASP A 284 11.77 15.13 -10.35
N LYS A 285 12.76 15.64 -9.66
CA LYS A 285 14.17 15.31 -9.91
C LYS A 285 14.64 14.07 -9.16
N HIS A 286 14.18 13.86 -7.94
CA HIS A 286 14.71 12.87 -7.00
C HIS A 286 13.66 11.95 -6.38
N GLY A 287 12.38 12.11 -6.76
CA GLY A 287 11.26 11.38 -6.17
C GLY A 287 10.93 11.85 -4.75
N LEU A 288 9.99 11.14 -4.11
CA LEU A 288 9.52 11.47 -2.77
C LEU A 288 10.60 11.40 -1.67
N GLY A 289 11.75 10.80 -1.95
CA GLY A 289 12.87 10.73 -1.01
C GLY A 289 13.42 12.09 -0.57
N VAL A 290 13.12 13.19 -1.30
CA VAL A 290 13.47 14.56 -0.87
C VAL A 290 12.76 14.99 0.41
N LEU A 291 11.72 14.28 0.81
CA LEU A 291 10.97 14.52 2.04
C LEU A 291 11.49 13.69 3.23
N ASP A 292 12.48 12.82 3.03
CA ASP A 292 12.92 11.87 4.06
C ASP A 292 13.74 12.50 5.20
N ASP A 293 14.20 13.76 5.02
CA ASP A 293 14.84 14.55 6.08
C ASP A 293 13.83 15.09 7.10
N MET A 294 12.53 14.87 6.89
CA MET A 294 11.43 15.31 7.73
C MET A 294 10.63 14.12 8.23
N ASP A 295 10.18 14.16 9.48
CA ASP A 295 9.22 13.20 10.01
C ASP A 295 7.82 13.42 9.41
N PHE A 296 7.03 12.36 9.28
CA PHE A 296 5.71 12.44 8.65
C PHE A 296 4.69 13.27 9.47
N GLN A 297 4.77 13.26 10.81
CA GLN A 297 3.96 14.18 11.64
C GLN A 297 4.40 15.63 11.44
N GLU A 298 5.72 15.89 11.43
CA GLU A 298 6.26 17.22 11.14
C GLU A 298 5.81 17.75 9.78
N PHE A 299 5.75 16.87 8.76
CA PHE A 299 5.22 17.23 7.45
C PHE A 299 3.79 17.78 7.54
N PHE A 300 2.89 17.09 8.26
CA PHE A 300 1.52 17.57 8.44
C PHE A 300 1.42 18.80 9.34
N GLU A 301 2.31 18.97 10.31
CA GLU A 301 2.38 20.21 11.12
C GLU A 301 2.80 21.42 10.29
N ARG A 302 3.71 21.21 9.34
CA ARG A 302 4.19 22.27 8.45
C ARG A 302 3.14 22.71 7.42
N TYR A 303 2.39 21.77 6.86
CA TYR A 303 1.45 22.02 5.75
C TYR A 303 -0.02 21.98 6.16
N GLY A 304 -0.35 21.55 7.36
CA GLY A 304 -1.70 21.49 7.89
C GLY A 304 -2.30 22.88 8.16
N CYS A 305 -3.62 22.95 8.26
CA CYS A 305 -4.35 24.20 8.23
C CYS A 305 -4.74 24.75 9.60
N ASP A 306 -4.79 23.94 10.65
CA ASP A 306 -5.19 24.38 11.99
C ASP A 306 -4.35 23.69 13.09
N PRO A 307 -3.23 24.31 13.49
CA PRO A 307 -2.34 23.73 14.50
C PRO A 307 -2.93 23.76 15.92
N VAL A 308 -4.03 24.48 16.17
CA VAL A 308 -4.56 24.71 17.53
C VAL A 308 -5.72 23.77 17.84
N ASN A 309 -6.68 23.61 16.93
CA ASN A 309 -7.93 22.90 17.19
C ASN A 309 -8.04 21.52 16.55
N CYS A 310 -7.26 21.26 15.52
CA CYS A 310 -7.19 19.97 14.85
C CYS A 310 -5.76 19.68 14.44
N ARG A 311 -5.00 19.07 15.31
CA ARG A 311 -3.67 18.58 14.94
C ARG A 311 -3.84 17.38 14.00
N VAL A 312 -3.97 17.69 12.71
CA VAL A 312 -4.09 16.69 11.63
C VAL A 312 -2.95 15.68 11.71
N SER A 313 -1.76 16.15 12.12
CA SER A 313 -0.60 15.30 12.42
C SER A 313 -0.86 14.24 13.51
N HIS A 314 -1.83 14.45 14.40
CA HIS A 314 -2.22 13.55 15.48
C HIS A 314 -3.59 12.90 15.24
N SER A 315 -4.12 13.00 14.03
CA SER A 315 -5.40 12.38 13.66
C SER A 315 -5.32 10.85 13.69
N ALA A 316 -6.47 10.19 13.88
CA ALA A 316 -6.53 8.73 13.90
C ALA A 316 -5.91 8.05 12.68
N PRO A 317 -6.11 8.53 11.43
CA PRO A 317 -5.44 7.97 10.25
C PRO A 317 -3.91 8.07 10.31
N VAL A 318 -3.37 9.23 10.74
CA VAL A 318 -1.91 9.41 10.84
C VAL A 318 -1.34 8.54 11.95
N ARG A 319 -1.92 8.58 13.16
CA ARG A 319 -1.47 7.74 14.28
C ARG A 319 -1.56 6.26 13.96
N GLY A 320 -2.69 5.81 13.39
CA GLY A 320 -2.86 4.42 12.97
C GLY A 320 -1.82 3.98 11.93
N PHE A 321 -1.33 4.92 11.11
CA PHE A 321 -0.27 4.61 10.17
C PHE A 321 1.09 4.42 10.87
N TYR A 322 1.41 5.25 11.88
CA TYR A 322 2.58 5.01 12.74
C TYR A 322 2.50 3.68 13.49
N ASP A 323 1.34 3.36 14.03
CA ASP A 323 1.11 2.10 14.76
C ASP A 323 1.27 0.89 13.82
N LEU A 324 0.77 0.99 12.58
CA LEU A 324 0.87 -0.08 11.58
C LEU A 324 2.33 -0.42 11.23
N VAL A 325 3.21 0.58 11.17
CA VAL A 325 4.60 0.40 10.74
C VAL A 325 5.60 0.44 11.89
N PHE A 326 5.13 0.53 13.14
CA PHE A 326 5.98 0.71 14.33
C PHE A 326 6.88 1.96 14.22
N GLY A 327 6.31 3.08 13.77
CA GLY A 327 7.00 4.31 13.40
C GLY A 327 7.43 5.19 14.59
N TYR A 328 7.68 4.64 15.76
CA TYR A 328 8.13 5.35 16.96
C TYR A 328 9.44 4.79 17.47
N GLU A 329 10.36 5.67 17.89
CA GLU A 329 11.64 5.27 18.45
C GLU A 329 11.42 4.49 19.76
N ASP A 330 11.93 3.28 19.83
CA ASP A 330 11.78 2.35 20.96
C ASP A 330 10.32 2.11 21.41
N GLY A 331 9.35 2.37 20.53
CA GLY A 331 7.92 2.27 20.83
C GLY A 331 7.36 3.43 21.66
N ASP A 332 8.13 4.48 21.87
CA ASP A 332 7.71 5.69 22.58
C ASP A 332 6.90 6.60 21.65
N THR A 333 5.57 6.65 21.83
CA THR A 333 4.64 7.44 20.99
C THR A 333 4.89 8.95 21.02
N THR A 334 5.75 9.44 21.92
CA THR A 334 6.18 10.85 21.95
C THR A 334 7.39 11.13 21.06
N LYS A 335 7.97 10.07 20.46
CA LYS A 335 9.16 10.13 19.61
C LYS A 335 8.84 9.56 18.23
N PRO A 336 8.08 10.28 17.39
CA PRO A 336 7.80 9.84 16.03
C PRO A 336 9.10 9.74 15.23
N ASN A 337 9.23 8.67 14.45
CA ASN A 337 10.42 8.40 13.63
C ASN A 337 10.00 7.65 12.36
N PHE A 338 9.32 8.35 11.47
CA PHE A 338 8.83 7.82 10.21
C PHE A 338 9.06 8.84 9.09
N ALA A 339 10.04 8.61 8.24
CA ALA A 339 10.42 9.51 7.16
C ALA A 339 9.24 9.84 6.24
N ALA A 340 9.00 11.14 6.00
CA ALA A 340 7.79 11.62 5.31
C ALA A 340 7.70 11.12 3.86
N GLY A 341 8.80 11.01 3.14
CA GLY A 341 8.79 10.48 1.77
C GLY A 341 8.46 8.99 1.70
N VAL A 342 8.98 8.19 2.63
CA VAL A 342 8.63 6.76 2.77
C VAL A 342 7.17 6.62 3.15
N ALA A 343 6.69 7.39 4.13
CA ALA A 343 5.30 7.38 4.58
C ALA A 343 4.34 7.78 3.46
N MET A 344 4.64 8.87 2.74
CA MET A 344 3.82 9.34 1.62
C MET A 344 3.76 8.31 0.50
N ARG A 345 4.89 7.70 0.12
CA ARG A 345 4.92 6.63 -0.89
C ARG A 345 4.08 5.44 -0.46
N SER A 346 4.19 5.02 0.79
CA SER A 346 3.42 3.91 1.35
C SER A 346 1.92 4.23 1.37
N ALA A 347 1.53 5.43 1.79
CA ALA A 347 0.15 5.89 1.78
C ALA A 347 -0.44 5.88 0.36
N ILE A 348 0.28 6.43 -0.62
CA ILE A 348 -0.12 6.41 -2.04
C ILE A 348 -0.30 4.97 -2.51
N SER A 349 0.64 4.08 -2.21
CA SER A 349 0.56 2.68 -2.63
C SER A 349 -0.63 1.97 -2.01
N ILE A 350 -0.85 2.14 -0.71
CA ILE A 350 -1.96 1.51 0.03
C ILE A 350 -3.31 2.05 -0.46
N LEU A 351 -3.44 3.37 -0.61
CA LEU A 351 -4.74 4.00 -0.85
C LEU A 351 -5.11 4.09 -2.33
N MET A 352 -4.14 4.09 -3.26
CA MET A 352 -4.38 4.39 -4.67
C MET A 352 -4.00 3.25 -5.61
N LEU A 353 -3.03 2.39 -5.24
CA LEU A 353 -2.48 1.38 -6.14
C LEU A 353 -3.01 -0.03 -5.90
N TYR A 354 -3.88 -0.23 -4.91
CA TYR A 354 -4.44 -1.55 -4.63
C TYR A 354 -5.36 -2.03 -5.75
N LYS A 355 -5.43 -3.35 -5.91
CA LYS A 355 -6.39 -4.06 -6.73
C LYS A 355 -7.28 -4.90 -5.84
N GLN A 356 -8.52 -5.12 -6.25
CA GLN A 356 -9.54 -5.87 -5.54
C GLN A 356 -9.88 -5.23 -4.18
N SER A 357 -9.01 -5.33 -3.20
CA SER A 357 -9.19 -4.74 -1.87
C SER A 357 -7.90 -4.19 -1.30
N ILE A 358 -8.02 -3.26 -0.36
CA ILE A 358 -6.87 -2.62 0.28
C ILE A 358 -6.06 -3.63 1.10
N PHE A 359 -6.76 -4.52 1.83
CA PHE A 359 -6.18 -5.66 2.52
C PHE A 359 -6.67 -6.97 1.90
N MET A 360 -5.77 -7.92 1.81
CA MET A 360 -6.01 -9.30 1.43
C MET A 360 -5.73 -10.17 2.67
N GLU A 361 -6.78 -10.50 3.39
CA GLU A 361 -6.71 -11.28 4.63
C GLU A 361 -6.44 -12.74 4.30
N MET A 362 -5.42 -13.34 4.91
CA MET A 362 -5.14 -14.77 4.77
C MET A 362 -6.19 -15.60 5.51
N ARG A 363 -6.69 -16.66 4.87
CA ARG A 363 -7.71 -17.55 5.47
C ARG A 363 -7.15 -18.51 6.51
N ALA A 364 -5.81 -18.60 6.61
CA ALA A 364 -5.10 -19.38 7.62
C ALA A 364 -3.77 -18.70 7.94
N GLY A 365 -2.91 -19.33 8.73
CA GLY A 365 -1.59 -18.79 9.01
C GLY A 365 -0.72 -18.66 7.76
N MET A 366 0.27 -17.78 7.82
CA MET A 366 1.19 -17.54 6.70
C MET A 366 1.96 -18.82 6.30
N GLY A 367 2.23 -19.70 7.26
CA GLY A 367 2.79 -21.02 6.98
C GLY A 367 1.93 -21.85 6.06
N ASP A 368 0.61 -21.84 6.28
CA ASP A 368 -0.36 -22.63 5.52
C ASP A 368 -0.68 -21.98 4.16
N THR A 369 -0.85 -20.65 4.13
CA THR A 369 -1.30 -19.94 2.93
C THR A 369 -0.18 -19.61 1.96
N ILE A 370 1.05 -19.41 2.46
CA ILE A 370 2.20 -18.93 1.67
C ILE A 370 3.29 -20.01 1.56
N PHE A 371 3.85 -20.44 2.70
CA PHE A 371 5.08 -21.22 2.67
C PHE A 371 4.85 -22.69 2.31
N ALA A 372 3.73 -23.30 2.71
CA ALA A 372 3.41 -24.66 2.31
C ALA A 372 3.16 -24.79 0.80
N PRO A 373 2.35 -23.93 0.15
CA PRO A 373 2.23 -23.92 -1.31
C PRO A 373 3.56 -23.69 -2.03
N MET A 374 4.34 -22.68 -1.62
CA MET A 374 5.64 -22.41 -2.23
C MET A 374 6.61 -23.60 -2.11
N HIS A 375 6.66 -24.23 -0.94
CA HIS A 375 7.50 -25.42 -0.71
C HIS A 375 7.11 -26.55 -1.65
N LYS A 376 5.82 -26.91 -1.66
CA LYS A 376 5.31 -28.00 -2.49
C LYS A 376 5.51 -27.75 -3.99
N ALA A 377 5.30 -26.52 -4.46
CA ALA A 377 5.56 -26.13 -5.84
C ALA A 377 7.05 -26.27 -6.19
N LEU A 378 7.95 -25.83 -5.30
CA LEU A 378 9.40 -25.90 -5.51
C LEU A 378 9.90 -27.36 -5.47
N GLU A 379 9.34 -28.21 -4.60
CA GLU A 379 9.64 -29.66 -4.61
C GLU A 379 9.24 -30.31 -5.95
N LYS A 380 8.04 -30.01 -6.46
CA LYS A 380 7.58 -30.48 -7.79
C LYS A 380 8.51 -30.01 -8.93
N ARG A 381 9.05 -28.81 -8.82
CA ARG A 381 10.05 -28.30 -9.76
C ARG A 381 11.41 -28.97 -9.62
N GLY A 382 11.67 -29.69 -8.54
CA GLY A 382 12.94 -30.40 -8.30
C GLY A 382 13.98 -29.62 -7.50
N VAL A 383 13.57 -28.56 -6.78
CA VAL A 383 14.41 -27.88 -5.80
C VAL A 383 14.60 -28.79 -4.59
N ARG A 384 15.82 -28.97 -4.14
CA ARG A 384 16.13 -29.76 -2.94
C ARG A 384 16.06 -28.88 -1.70
N PHE A 385 15.52 -29.44 -0.61
CA PHE A 385 15.45 -28.81 0.70
C PHE A 385 16.27 -29.61 1.71
N GLU A 386 17.22 -28.94 2.35
CA GLU A 386 18.06 -29.48 3.39
C GLU A 386 17.76 -28.79 4.72
N PHE A 387 16.97 -29.45 5.56
CA PHE A 387 16.61 -28.95 6.89
C PHE A 387 17.69 -29.30 7.93
N PHE A 388 17.67 -28.55 9.05
CA PHE A 388 18.60 -28.74 10.17
C PHE A 388 20.07 -28.47 9.79
N HIS A 389 20.32 -27.55 8.87
CA HIS A 389 21.64 -27.16 8.44
C HIS A 389 21.96 -25.71 8.88
N LEU A 390 22.75 -25.56 9.94
CA LEU A 390 23.27 -24.29 10.41
C LEU A 390 24.49 -23.92 9.56
N LEU A 391 24.44 -22.77 8.88
CA LEU A 391 25.63 -22.22 8.22
C LEU A 391 26.60 -21.70 9.29
N GLU A 392 27.80 -22.29 9.37
CA GLU A 392 28.85 -21.88 10.29
C GLU A 392 29.84 -20.92 9.67
N ASP A 393 30.15 -21.12 8.37
CA ASP A 393 31.21 -20.35 7.73
C ASP A 393 31.00 -20.23 6.21
N MET A 394 31.45 -19.11 5.66
CA MET A 394 31.53 -18.85 4.22
C MET A 394 32.97 -18.45 3.89
N ALA A 395 33.73 -19.34 3.24
CA ALA A 395 35.06 -19.04 2.84
C ALA A 395 35.07 -18.21 1.56
N PRO A 396 35.67 -16.99 1.57
CA PRO A 396 35.89 -16.20 0.36
C PRO A 396 36.97 -16.85 -0.51
N GLY A 397 36.87 -16.65 -1.82
CA GLY A 397 37.86 -17.07 -2.79
C GLY A 397 37.90 -16.11 -3.97
N GLU A 398 38.71 -16.43 -4.97
CA GLU A 398 38.84 -15.67 -6.20
C GLU A 398 38.82 -16.61 -7.40
N VAL A 399 38.04 -16.26 -8.42
CA VAL A 399 37.99 -16.95 -9.71
C VAL A 399 38.05 -15.88 -10.80
N ASP A 400 39.04 -15.97 -11.68
CA ASP A 400 39.24 -15.02 -12.77
C ASP A 400 39.25 -13.54 -12.34
N GLY A 401 39.88 -13.25 -11.19
CA GLY A 401 39.95 -11.90 -10.63
C GLY A 401 38.67 -11.40 -9.95
N ARG A 402 37.65 -12.24 -9.82
CA ARG A 402 36.39 -11.89 -9.16
C ARG A 402 36.29 -12.56 -7.80
N LYS A 403 35.93 -11.79 -6.80
CA LYS A 403 35.62 -12.33 -5.45
C LYS A 403 34.40 -13.22 -5.51
N VAL A 404 34.51 -14.42 -4.98
CA VAL A 404 33.44 -15.44 -4.93
C VAL A 404 33.36 -16.06 -3.54
N VAL A 405 32.22 -16.68 -3.22
CA VAL A 405 32.13 -17.62 -2.11
C VAL A 405 32.64 -18.97 -2.62
N GLN A 406 33.78 -19.42 -2.15
CA GLN A 406 34.44 -20.65 -2.60
C GLN A 406 33.84 -21.88 -1.96
N SER A 407 33.46 -21.81 -0.68
CA SER A 407 32.83 -22.91 0.05
C SER A 407 31.90 -22.40 1.15
N LEU A 408 30.91 -23.24 1.45
CA LEU A 408 29.99 -23.08 2.58
C LEU A 408 30.20 -24.26 3.52
N ARG A 409 30.35 -24.00 4.81
CA ARG A 409 30.42 -25.03 5.84
C ARG A 409 29.15 -25.03 6.66
N PHE A 410 28.49 -26.20 6.73
CA PHE A 410 27.26 -26.38 7.49
C PHE A 410 27.48 -27.37 8.64
N GLN A 411 26.91 -27.04 9.79
CA GLN A 411 26.71 -27.98 10.88
C GLN A 411 25.33 -28.62 10.73
N ARG A 412 25.30 -29.93 10.61
CA ARG A 412 24.04 -30.69 10.63
C ARG A 412 23.56 -30.87 12.06
N GLN A 413 22.44 -30.21 12.41
CA GLN A 413 21.93 -30.12 13.78
C GLN A 413 21.12 -31.32 14.22
N ALA A 414 20.55 -32.07 13.27
CA ALA A 414 19.76 -33.27 13.56
C ALA A 414 19.96 -34.33 12.48
N THR A 415 19.90 -35.58 12.87
CA THR A 415 19.89 -36.74 11.97
C THR A 415 18.50 -37.36 11.97
N LEU A 416 17.92 -37.55 10.80
CA LEU A 416 16.61 -38.18 10.66
C LEU A 416 16.75 -39.68 10.97
N LYS A 417 15.77 -40.21 11.68
CA LYS A 417 15.73 -41.67 11.99
C LYS A 417 15.40 -42.50 10.76
N SER A 418 14.63 -41.97 9.82
CA SER A 418 14.27 -42.62 8.56
C SER A 418 13.71 -41.59 7.55
N GLY A 419 13.86 -41.84 6.25
CA GLY A 419 13.24 -41.12 5.16
C GLY A 419 13.70 -39.67 4.96
N SER A 420 12.90 -38.87 4.27
CA SER A 420 13.04 -37.44 4.11
C SER A 420 12.19 -36.69 5.13
N TYR A 421 12.66 -35.49 5.55
CA TYR A 421 11.91 -34.62 6.43
C TYR A 421 10.83 -33.88 5.64
N GLN A 422 9.59 -33.90 6.15
CA GLN A 422 8.47 -33.15 5.60
C GLN A 422 8.05 -32.09 6.61
N PRO A 423 8.21 -30.78 6.30
CA PRO A 423 7.93 -29.70 7.23
C PRO A 423 6.43 -29.42 7.41
N TYR A 424 5.59 -29.92 6.50
CA TYR A 424 4.15 -29.69 6.51
C TYR A 424 3.38 -31.00 6.49
N VAL A 425 2.35 -31.05 7.32
CA VAL A 425 1.39 -32.15 7.38
C VAL A 425 0.03 -31.62 6.95
N SER A 426 -0.70 -32.35 6.11
CA SER A 426 -2.04 -31.96 5.68
C SER A 426 -2.98 -31.81 6.88
N VAL A 427 -3.72 -30.71 6.95
CA VAL A 427 -4.72 -30.45 8.01
C VAL A 427 -5.85 -31.49 7.98
N ALA A 428 -6.12 -32.11 6.84
CA ALA A 428 -7.08 -33.21 6.72
C ALA A 428 -6.62 -34.49 7.49
N ALA A 429 -5.37 -34.51 7.95
CA ALA A 429 -4.81 -35.61 8.74
C ALA A 429 -4.79 -35.33 10.26
N LEU A 430 -5.29 -34.15 10.68
CA LEU A 430 -5.51 -33.73 12.07
C LEU A 430 -7.00 -33.82 12.42
#